data_63b840052fcc4486bde3ea6d9194fdbb
#
_entry.id   63b840052fcc4486bde3ea6d9194fdbb
#
_cell.length_a   1.000
_cell.length_b   1.000
_cell.length_c   1.000
_cell.angle_alpha   90.00
_cell.angle_beta   90.00
_cell.angle_gamma   90.00
#
_symmetry.space_group_name_H-M   'P 1'
#
loop_
_entity.id
_entity.type
_entity.pdbx_description
1 polymer ?
#
loop_
_entity_poly.entity_id
_entity_poly.type
_entity_poly.pdbx_seq_one_letter_code
_entity_poly.pdbx_strand_id
1 'polypeptide(L)'
;GQLFPEFSNITYFRMGGFKSQLSKRNIGLPASLSDHHLRLFGFNEVSIRKKNNKPIIGFCGYSNTSQIIRAKDSLIYLVENIRRLINDPRRKDYEIIFPSGYYRSQILCDLEKYDTIVTNFIHRKKYRAGAISEFQRKTTTLEYYNNIRESDYIVCLRGRGNFSIRFYETLMMGRIPIFIDTDCLLPFPNHIGWKNH
;
A
#
# COMPACT_ATOMS: atom_id res chain seq x y z
N GLY A 1 -12.96 14.26 6.38
CA GLY A 1 -14.13 14.06 7.22
C GLY A 1 -14.61 15.29 7.95
N GLN A 2 -13.96 16.45 7.80
CA GLN A 2 -14.37 17.70 8.48
C GLN A 2 -14.90 18.76 7.49
N LEU A 3 -15.09 18.42 6.24
CA LEU A 3 -15.62 19.37 5.25
C LEU A 3 -17.08 19.74 5.48
N PHE A 4 -17.81 18.96 6.29
CA PHE A 4 -19.24 19.17 6.56
C PHE A 4 -19.55 18.92 8.05
N PRO A 5 -19.04 19.74 8.97
CA PRO A 5 -19.36 19.60 10.40
C PRO A 5 -20.86 19.84 10.71
N GLU A 6 -21.57 20.50 9.80
CA GLU A 6 -22.95 20.94 9.94
C GLU A 6 -23.96 19.77 9.83
N PHE A 7 -23.55 18.65 9.26
CA PHE A 7 -24.45 17.52 9.03
C PHE A 7 -24.20 16.40 10.04
N SER A 8 -25.08 16.23 11.00
CA SER A 8 -24.98 15.22 12.05
C SER A 8 -25.13 13.78 11.54
N ASN A 9 -25.75 13.58 10.37
CA ASN A 9 -26.18 12.27 9.85
C ASN A 9 -25.41 11.80 8.60
N ILE A 10 -24.19 12.29 8.35
CA ILE A 10 -23.40 11.88 7.20
C ILE A 10 -22.52 10.67 7.54
N THR A 11 -22.58 9.65 6.68
CA THR A 11 -21.63 8.54 6.64
C THR A 11 -20.57 8.81 5.56
N TYR A 12 -19.29 8.63 5.89
CA TYR A 12 -18.19 8.87 4.98
C TYR A 12 -17.60 7.54 4.53
N PHE A 13 -17.55 7.34 3.22
CA PHE A 13 -16.87 6.18 2.62
C PHE A 13 -15.46 6.58 2.19
N ARG A 14 -14.46 5.79 2.60
CA ARG A 14 -13.05 6.10 2.37
C ARG A 14 -12.25 4.86 1.99
N MET A 15 -11.28 5.00 1.11
CA MET A 15 -10.31 3.93 0.79
C MET A 15 -9.20 3.81 1.84
N GLY A 16 -9.09 4.75 2.78
CA GLY A 16 -8.06 4.76 3.81
C GLY A 16 -8.17 5.96 4.73
N GLY A 17 -7.19 6.13 5.58
CA GLY A 17 -7.11 7.18 6.59
C GLY A 17 -6.57 6.59 7.89
N PHE A 18 -6.31 7.46 8.88
CA PHE A 18 -5.87 7.02 10.20
C PHE A 18 -7.10 6.66 11.04
N LYS A 19 -7.26 5.37 11.35
CA LYS A 19 -8.41 4.86 12.09
C LYS A 19 -8.61 5.60 13.42
N SER A 20 -7.53 5.89 14.15
CA SER A 20 -7.55 6.61 15.43
C SER A 20 -8.04 8.07 15.31
N GLN A 21 -7.91 8.69 14.13
CA GLN A 21 -8.31 10.08 13.88
C GLN A 21 -9.72 10.19 13.28
N LEU A 22 -10.35 9.06 12.96
CA LEU A 22 -11.63 9.03 12.26
C LEU A 22 -12.78 8.70 13.22
N SER A 23 -13.91 9.35 13.02
CA SER A 23 -15.14 9.02 13.74
C SER A 23 -15.71 7.68 13.31
N LYS A 24 -16.58 7.07 14.12
CA LYS A 24 -17.31 5.83 13.81
C LYS A 24 -18.16 5.90 12.53
N ARG A 25 -18.40 7.10 12.00
CA ARG A 25 -19.13 7.33 10.73
C ARG A 25 -18.28 7.13 9.48
N ASN A 26 -16.98 6.88 9.64
CA ASN A 26 -16.11 6.61 8.52
C ASN A 26 -16.07 5.10 8.28
N ILE A 27 -16.47 4.70 7.09
CA ILE A 27 -16.46 3.31 6.63
C ILE A 27 -15.35 3.14 5.61
N GLY A 28 -14.45 2.20 5.88
CA GLY A 28 -13.43 1.79 4.92
C GLY A 28 -14.06 1.05 3.74
N LEU A 29 -13.64 1.40 2.54
CA LEU A 29 -13.98 0.68 1.31
C LEU A 29 -12.72 0.06 0.71
N PRO A 30 -12.84 -1.11 0.05
CA PRO A 30 -11.76 -1.63 -0.76
C PRO A 30 -11.45 -0.68 -1.93
N ALA A 31 -10.18 -0.67 -2.35
CA ALA A 31 -9.80 0.08 -3.54
C ALA A 31 -10.42 -0.56 -4.78
N SER A 32 -10.94 0.29 -5.67
CA SER A 32 -11.38 -0.16 -6.99
C SER A 32 -10.17 -0.57 -7.83
N LEU A 33 -10.18 -1.79 -8.34
CA LEU A 33 -9.11 -2.36 -9.15
C LEU A 33 -9.63 -2.71 -10.54
N SER A 34 -8.75 -2.56 -11.54
CA SER A 34 -8.96 -3.23 -12.82
C SER A 34 -8.54 -4.70 -12.69
N ASP A 35 -9.22 -5.60 -13.36
CA ASP A 35 -8.82 -7.00 -13.42
C ASP A 35 -7.54 -7.16 -14.26
N HIS A 36 -6.41 -6.96 -13.60
CA HIS A 36 -5.10 -7.13 -14.22
C HIS A 36 -4.72 -8.60 -14.37
N HIS A 37 -5.30 -9.51 -13.58
CA HIS A 37 -5.06 -10.94 -13.74
C HIS A 37 -5.56 -11.42 -15.09
N LEU A 38 -6.83 -11.14 -15.41
CA LEU A 38 -7.40 -11.47 -16.71
C LEU A 38 -6.67 -10.75 -17.85
N ARG A 39 -6.43 -9.44 -17.72
CA ARG A 39 -5.82 -8.62 -18.78
C ARG A 39 -4.39 -9.00 -19.14
N LEU A 40 -3.58 -9.40 -18.17
CA LEU A 40 -2.16 -9.68 -18.37
C LEU A 40 -1.89 -11.16 -18.63
N PHE A 41 -2.69 -12.05 -18.05
CA PHE A 41 -2.43 -13.48 -18.08
C PHE A 41 -3.49 -14.28 -18.83
N GLY A 42 -4.64 -13.69 -19.19
CA GLY A 42 -5.69 -14.31 -19.98
C GLY A 42 -6.48 -15.41 -19.24
N PHE A 43 -6.36 -15.51 -17.92
CA PHE A 43 -7.03 -16.52 -17.11
C PHE A 43 -8.12 -15.89 -16.25
N ASN A 44 -9.30 -16.53 -16.22
CA ASN A 44 -10.40 -16.13 -15.33
C ASN A 44 -10.21 -16.64 -13.90
N GLU A 45 -9.41 -17.70 -13.73
CA GLU A 45 -9.21 -18.33 -12.44
C GLU A 45 -7.82 -18.03 -11.89
N VAL A 46 -7.77 -17.76 -10.62
CA VAL A 46 -6.52 -17.52 -9.90
C VAL A 46 -5.90 -18.86 -9.51
N SER A 47 -4.67 -19.09 -9.92
CA SER A 47 -3.94 -20.31 -9.55
C SER A 47 -3.52 -20.27 -8.08
N ILE A 48 -3.92 -21.29 -7.32
CA ILE A 48 -3.44 -21.50 -5.96
C ILE A 48 -2.02 -22.08 -6.05
N ARG A 49 -1.07 -21.47 -5.35
CA ARG A 49 0.30 -21.98 -5.28
C ARG A 49 0.37 -23.18 -4.34
N LYS A 50 1.16 -24.17 -4.73
CA LYS A 50 1.51 -25.27 -3.82
C LYS A 50 2.42 -24.73 -2.72
N LYS A 51 2.21 -25.24 -1.49
CA LYS A 51 3.07 -24.86 -0.34
C LYS A 51 4.52 -25.29 -0.62
N ASN A 52 5.43 -24.35 -0.52
CA ASN A 52 6.88 -24.59 -0.60
C ASN A 52 7.45 -24.79 0.81
N ASN A 53 8.60 -25.47 0.89
CA ASN A 53 9.32 -25.64 2.18
C ASN A 53 9.73 -24.28 2.78
N LYS A 54 10.16 -23.35 1.91
CA LYS A 54 10.43 -21.95 2.28
C LYS A 54 9.43 -21.06 1.56
N PRO A 55 8.67 -20.21 2.28
CA PRO A 55 7.74 -19.31 1.63
C PRO A 55 8.49 -18.25 0.82
N ILE A 56 7.94 -17.89 -0.33
CA ILE A 56 8.48 -16.83 -1.18
C ILE A 56 7.77 -15.53 -0.84
N ILE A 57 8.53 -14.54 -0.36
CA ILE A 57 8.02 -13.20 -0.03
C ILE A 57 8.42 -12.24 -1.13
N GLY A 58 7.42 -11.61 -1.76
CA GLY A 58 7.59 -10.69 -2.86
C GLY A 58 7.44 -9.23 -2.48
N PHE A 59 8.13 -8.40 -3.22
CA PHE A 59 7.94 -6.95 -3.25
C PHE A 59 8.47 -6.39 -4.57
N CYS A 60 7.69 -5.55 -5.23
CA CYS A 60 8.16 -4.81 -6.39
C CYS A 60 7.73 -3.34 -6.24
N GLY A 61 8.68 -2.42 -6.07
CA GLY A 61 8.33 -1.01 -5.93
C GLY A 61 9.43 -0.10 -5.41
N TYR A 62 9.06 1.17 -5.24
CA TYR A 62 9.96 2.18 -4.73
C TYR A 62 10.36 1.88 -3.29
N SER A 63 11.67 1.78 -3.07
CA SER A 63 12.30 1.63 -1.76
C SER A 63 13.67 2.33 -1.79
N ASN A 64 14.07 2.95 -0.69
CA ASN A 64 15.31 3.73 -0.65
C ASN A 64 15.91 3.76 0.76
N THR A 65 17.19 3.43 0.89
CA THR A 65 17.94 3.42 2.16
C THR A 65 18.56 4.77 2.50
N SER A 66 18.60 5.72 1.56
CA SER A 66 19.29 7.01 1.73
C SER A 66 18.63 7.88 2.78
N GLN A 67 19.39 8.31 3.78
CA GLN A 67 18.97 9.26 4.82
C GLN A 67 18.62 10.64 4.24
N ILE A 68 19.33 11.06 3.19
CA ILE A 68 19.06 12.34 2.52
C ILE A 68 17.67 12.31 1.86
N ILE A 69 17.34 11.21 1.19
CA ILE A 69 16.01 11.05 0.56
C ILE A 69 14.93 10.93 1.64
N ARG A 70 15.21 10.23 2.75
CA ARG A 70 14.30 10.19 3.91
C ARG A 70 13.98 11.59 4.42
N ALA A 71 15.02 12.42 4.62
CA ALA A 71 14.84 13.81 5.08
C ALA A 71 14.03 14.64 4.08
N LYS A 72 14.33 14.52 2.77
CA LYS A 72 13.58 15.17 1.70
C LYS A 72 12.11 14.74 1.69
N ASP A 73 11.82 13.44 1.76
CA ASP A 73 10.47 12.92 1.78
C ASP A 73 9.71 13.40 3.03
N SER A 74 10.38 13.47 4.20
CA SER A 74 9.80 14.01 5.44
C SER A 74 9.46 15.49 5.31
N LEU A 75 10.32 16.28 4.66
CA LEU A 75 10.08 17.70 4.41
C LEU A 75 8.84 17.93 3.51
N ILE A 76 8.61 17.05 2.54
CA ILE A 76 7.41 17.11 1.67
C ILE A 76 6.14 16.98 2.53
N TYR A 77 6.09 16.06 3.50
CA TYR A 77 4.95 15.96 4.42
C TYR A 77 4.75 17.21 5.26
N LEU A 78 5.84 17.80 5.74
CA LEU A 78 5.76 19.06 6.51
C LEU A 78 5.18 20.20 5.67
N VAL A 79 5.69 20.40 4.46
CA VAL A 79 5.20 21.42 3.53
C VAL A 79 3.71 21.18 3.18
N GLU A 80 3.31 19.93 2.96
CA GLU A 80 1.92 19.59 2.69
C GLU A 80 1.00 19.93 3.87
N ASN A 81 1.42 19.61 5.10
CA ASN A 81 0.66 19.95 6.30
C ASN A 81 0.55 21.48 6.50
N ILE A 82 1.62 22.21 6.25
CA ILE A 82 1.60 23.68 6.31
C ILE A 82 0.63 24.25 5.26
N ARG A 83 0.69 23.76 4.01
CA ARG A 83 -0.27 24.17 2.96
C ARG A 83 -1.72 23.89 3.35
N ARG A 84 -1.99 22.73 3.95
CA ARG A 84 -3.33 22.36 4.42
C ARG A 84 -3.80 23.28 5.52
N LEU A 85 -2.93 23.63 6.46
CA LEU A 85 -3.24 24.56 7.56
C LEU A 85 -3.54 25.97 7.05
N ILE A 86 -2.78 26.47 6.06
CA ILE A 86 -3.01 27.78 5.46
C ILE A 86 -4.35 27.80 4.69
N ASN A 87 -4.64 26.75 3.91
CA ASN A 87 -5.86 26.69 3.09
C ASN A 87 -7.13 26.48 3.93
N ASP A 88 -7.03 25.77 5.05
CA ASP A 88 -8.15 25.53 5.96
C ASP A 88 -7.64 25.40 7.42
N PRO A 89 -7.57 26.52 8.16
CA PRO A 89 -7.10 26.53 9.55
C PRO A 89 -7.93 25.67 10.51
N ARG A 90 -9.17 25.33 10.15
CA ARG A 90 -10.05 24.46 10.95
C ARG A 90 -9.76 22.99 10.77
N ARG A 91 -8.94 22.64 9.81
CA ARG A 91 -8.61 21.27 9.49
C ARG A 91 -7.65 20.68 10.54
N LYS A 92 -8.04 19.52 11.14
CA LYS A 92 -7.27 18.81 12.17
C LYS A 92 -6.68 17.49 11.70
N ASP A 93 -6.91 17.10 10.44
CA ASP A 93 -6.40 15.84 9.86
C ASP A 93 -5.02 16.05 9.22
N TYR A 94 -3.99 16.06 10.05
CA TYR A 94 -2.61 16.14 9.60
C TYR A 94 -2.13 14.80 9.04
N GLU A 95 -1.32 14.87 7.98
CA GLU A 95 -0.61 13.70 7.51
C GLU A 95 0.57 13.40 8.43
N ILE A 96 0.62 12.19 8.97
CA ILE A 96 1.76 11.72 9.75
C ILE A 96 2.97 11.63 8.83
N ILE A 97 4.11 12.18 9.26
CA ILE A 97 5.37 12.13 8.52
C ILE A 97 5.79 10.65 8.38
N PHE A 98 5.69 10.13 7.17
CA PHE A 98 5.96 8.74 6.88
C PHE A 98 6.72 8.58 5.55
N PRO A 99 8.05 8.69 5.55
CA PRO A 99 8.88 8.46 4.36
C PRO A 99 8.83 6.98 3.97
N SER A 100 7.76 6.60 3.27
CA SER A 100 7.39 5.22 2.99
C SER A 100 8.46 4.42 2.23
N GLY A 101 9.25 5.09 1.38
CA GLY A 101 10.38 4.47 0.66
C GLY A 101 11.48 3.98 1.62
N TYR A 102 11.76 4.75 2.66
CA TYR A 102 12.74 4.40 3.68
C TYR A 102 12.25 3.24 4.57
N TYR A 103 11.04 3.33 5.10
CA TYR A 103 10.50 2.25 5.94
C TYR A 103 10.34 0.94 5.18
N ARG A 104 9.96 0.99 3.89
CA ARG A 104 9.96 -0.21 3.05
C ARG A 104 11.33 -0.84 2.96
N SER A 105 12.38 -0.05 2.68
CA SER A 105 13.73 -0.61 2.59
C SER A 105 14.19 -1.24 3.90
N GLN A 106 13.84 -0.66 5.05
CA GLN A 106 14.18 -1.25 6.35
C GLN A 106 13.52 -2.63 6.54
N ILE A 107 12.21 -2.71 6.30
CA ILE A 107 11.46 -3.97 6.43
C ILE A 107 11.99 -5.04 5.47
N LEU A 108 12.29 -4.65 4.22
CA LEU A 108 12.82 -5.60 3.23
C LEU A 108 14.21 -6.09 3.61
N CYS A 109 15.11 -5.20 4.03
CA CYS A 109 16.44 -5.58 4.53
C CYS A 109 16.35 -6.45 5.78
N ASP A 110 15.37 -6.25 6.64
CA ASP A 110 15.18 -7.12 7.80
C ASP A 110 14.70 -8.51 7.38
N LEU A 111 13.78 -8.61 6.42
CA LEU A 111 13.31 -9.89 5.88
C LEU A 111 14.44 -10.66 5.17
N GLU A 112 15.35 -9.97 4.47
CA GLU A 112 16.49 -10.61 3.78
C GLU A 112 17.48 -11.32 4.73
N LYS A 113 17.42 -11.05 6.03
CA LYS A 113 18.29 -11.69 7.03
C LYS A 113 17.84 -13.10 7.41
N TYR A 114 16.63 -13.52 7.04
CA TYR A 114 16.07 -14.80 7.46
C TYR A 114 16.25 -15.89 6.40
N ASP A 115 16.99 -16.93 6.73
CA ASP A 115 17.22 -18.10 5.86
C ASP A 115 15.98 -18.99 5.68
N THR A 116 14.96 -18.78 6.49
CA THR A 116 13.71 -19.56 6.47
C THR A 116 12.75 -19.13 5.35
N ILE A 117 13.05 -18.06 4.66
CA ILE A 117 12.24 -17.50 3.58
C ILE A 117 13.09 -17.35 2.30
N VAL A 118 12.41 -17.24 1.16
CA VAL A 118 13.00 -16.83 -0.10
C VAL A 118 12.47 -15.43 -0.44
N THR A 119 13.36 -14.48 -0.70
CA THR A 119 12.98 -13.11 -1.04
C THR A 119 12.93 -12.93 -2.56
N ASN A 120 11.84 -12.36 -3.07
CA ASN A 120 11.65 -11.96 -4.45
C ASN A 120 11.41 -10.44 -4.50
N PHE A 121 12.49 -9.67 -4.21
CA PHE A 121 12.40 -8.22 -4.08
C PHE A 121 12.95 -7.50 -5.31
N ILE A 122 12.12 -6.63 -5.89
CA ILE A 122 12.47 -5.74 -7.00
C ILE A 122 12.46 -4.30 -6.49
N HIS A 123 13.62 -3.79 -6.12
CA HIS A 123 13.81 -2.44 -5.62
C HIS A 123 13.84 -1.43 -6.77
N ARG A 124 12.88 -0.53 -6.80
CA ARG A 124 12.81 0.53 -7.80
C ARG A 124 13.24 1.86 -7.20
N LYS A 125 14.10 2.60 -7.91
CA LYS A 125 14.57 3.94 -7.48
C LYS A 125 13.53 5.04 -7.66
N LYS A 126 12.51 4.80 -8.51
CA LYS A 126 11.41 5.74 -8.80
C LYS A 126 10.08 5.01 -8.85
N TYR A 127 8.99 5.75 -8.63
CA TYR A 127 7.64 5.24 -8.84
C TYR A 127 7.49 4.71 -10.28
N ARG A 128 6.90 3.54 -10.46
CA ARG A 128 6.78 2.82 -11.74
C ARG A 128 8.11 2.70 -12.50
N ALA A 129 9.23 2.55 -11.78
CA ALA A 129 10.58 2.54 -12.35
C ALA A 129 10.93 3.79 -13.20
N GLY A 130 10.16 4.88 -13.09
CA GLY A 130 10.32 6.09 -13.89
C GLY A 130 9.81 5.97 -15.34
N ALA A 131 8.94 4.99 -15.63
CA ALA A 131 8.39 4.74 -16.96
C ALA A 131 7.64 5.96 -17.51
N ILE A 132 8.06 6.45 -18.67
CA ILE A 132 7.47 7.60 -19.36
C ILE A 132 6.60 7.12 -20.52
N SER A 133 7.13 6.22 -21.38
CA SER A 133 6.41 5.70 -22.54
C SER A 133 5.36 4.66 -22.17
N GLU A 134 4.38 4.46 -23.05
CA GLU A 134 3.34 3.44 -22.86
C GLU A 134 3.95 2.02 -22.83
N PHE A 135 4.91 1.75 -23.66
CA PHE A 135 5.65 0.48 -23.67
C PHE A 135 6.33 0.22 -22.32
N GLN A 136 7.07 1.21 -21.79
CA GLN A 136 7.72 1.09 -20.48
C GLN A 136 6.70 0.88 -19.36
N ARG A 137 5.54 1.55 -19.43
CA ARG A 137 4.47 1.36 -18.46
C ARG A 137 3.88 -0.06 -18.50
N LYS A 138 3.68 -0.61 -19.69
CA LYS A 138 3.22 -2.01 -19.86
C LYS A 138 4.24 -2.99 -19.30
N THR A 139 5.53 -2.83 -19.65
CA THR A 139 6.62 -3.69 -19.16
C THR A 139 6.74 -3.65 -17.65
N THR A 140 6.76 -2.46 -17.05
CA THR A 140 6.88 -2.32 -15.59
C THR A 140 5.64 -2.78 -14.84
N THR A 141 4.47 -2.73 -15.47
CA THR A 141 3.23 -3.28 -14.92
C THR A 141 3.27 -4.81 -14.96
N LEU A 142 3.70 -5.40 -16.06
CA LEU A 142 3.85 -6.85 -16.18
C LEU A 142 4.87 -7.39 -15.17
N GLU A 143 6.03 -6.75 -15.01
CA GLU A 143 7.03 -7.10 -14.00
C GLU A 143 6.43 -7.08 -12.58
N TYR A 144 5.64 -6.05 -12.26
CA TYR A 144 4.99 -5.90 -10.97
C TYR A 144 4.00 -7.06 -10.69
N TYR A 145 3.13 -7.38 -11.64
CA TYR A 145 2.15 -8.46 -11.46
C TYR A 145 2.78 -9.85 -11.55
N ASN A 146 3.86 -10.03 -12.32
CA ASN A 146 4.65 -11.26 -12.29
C ASN A 146 5.29 -11.47 -10.91
N ASN A 147 5.87 -10.43 -10.31
CA ASN A 147 6.42 -10.51 -8.95
C ASN A 147 5.35 -10.96 -7.93
N ILE A 148 4.11 -10.43 -8.02
CA ILE A 148 3.01 -10.89 -7.18
C ILE A 148 2.69 -12.37 -7.47
N ARG A 149 2.53 -12.74 -8.74
CA ARG A 149 2.15 -14.11 -9.16
C ARG A 149 3.17 -15.16 -8.71
N GLU A 150 4.44 -14.83 -8.74
CA GLU A 150 5.56 -15.73 -8.42
C GLU A 150 5.89 -15.81 -6.93
N SER A 151 5.24 -15.01 -6.11
CA SER A 151 5.42 -15.00 -4.66
C SER A 151 4.23 -15.65 -3.95
N ASP A 152 4.44 -16.15 -2.72
CA ASP A 152 3.39 -16.68 -1.86
C ASP A 152 2.78 -15.56 -1.02
N TYR A 153 3.64 -14.69 -0.53
CA TYR A 153 3.31 -13.53 0.30
C TYR A 153 3.84 -12.25 -0.33
N ILE A 154 3.13 -11.14 -0.14
CA ILE A 154 3.53 -9.82 -0.67
C ILE A 154 3.57 -8.79 0.44
N VAL A 155 4.69 -8.10 0.59
CA VAL A 155 4.82 -7.01 1.56
C VAL A 155 3.99 -5.81 1.14
N CYS A 156 3.00 -5.48 1.97
CA CYS A 156 2.03 -4.41 1.74
C CYS A 156 2.16 -3.32 2.79
N LEU A 157 2.93 -2.30 2.49
CA LEU A 157 3.08 -1.08 3.29
C LEU A 157 2.39 0.09 2.59
N ARG A 158 1.86 1.03 3.36
CA ARG A 158 1.24 2.25 2.85
C ARG A 158 2.15 3.03 1.90
N GLY A 159 1.51 3.78 1.01
CA GLY A 159 2.15 4.78 0.19
C GLY A 159 2.18 6.16 0.88
N ARG A 160 1.87 7.20 0.12
CA ARG A 160 1.72 8.57 0.62
C ARG A 160 0.47 8.70 1.49
N GLY A 161 -0.68 8.17 1.03
CA GLY A 161 -1.88 8.06 1.84
C GLY A 161 -1.84 6.84 2.76
N ASN A 162 -2.65 6.84 3.84
CA ASN A 162 -2.71 5.70 4.76
C ASN A 162 -3.61 4.58 4.22
N PHE A 163 -3.21 3.97 3.13
CA PHE A 163 -3.75 2.75 2.55
C PHE A 163 -2.73 2.11 1.61
N SER A 164 -2.92 0.85 1.27
CA SER A 164 -2.08 0.13 0.31
C SER A 164 -2.94 -0.49 -0.78
N ILE A 165 -2.86 0.03 -2.01
CA ILE A 165 -3.54 -0.58 -3.16
C ILE A 165 -3.00 -1.98 -3.44
N ARG A 166 -1.70 -2.20 -3.19
CA ARG A 166 -1.03 -3.50 -3.31
C ARG A 166 -1.69 -4.58 -2.47
N PHE A 167 -2.24 -4.23 -1.31
CA PHE A 167 -2.99 -5.16 -0.48
C PHE A 167 -4.13 -5.81 -1.26
N TYR A 168 -4.92 -5.01 -1.96
CA TYR A 168 -6.06 -5.50 -2.75
C TYR A 168 -5.61 -6.18 -4.04
N GLU A 169 -4.55 -5.68 -4.70
CA GLU A 169 -3.95 -6.31 -5.86
C GLU A 169 -3.40 -7.70 -5.53
N THR A 170 -2.81 -7.86 -4.35
CA THR A 170 -2.31 -9.15 -3.84
C THR A 170 -3.46 -10.15 -3.65
N LEU A 171 -4.55 -9.73 -3.01
CA LEU A 171 -5.74 -10.56 -2.84
C LEU A 171 -6.39 -10.93 -4.18
N MET A 172 -6.50 -9.97 -5.11
CA MET A 172 -7.01 -10.21 -6.47
C MET A 172 -6.19 -11.26 -7.21
N MET A 173 -4.89 -11.30 -6.98
CA MET A 173 -3.96 -12.28 -7.56
C MET A 173 -3.92 -13.61 -6.79
N GLY A 174 -4.77 -13.80 -5.76
CA GLY A 174 -4.80 -15.00 -4.92
C GLY A 174 -3.53 -15.23 -4.12
N ARG A 175 -2.89 -14.15 -3.68
CA ARG A 175 -1.70 -14.18 -2.83
C ARG A 175 -2.01 -13.60 -1.47
N ILE A 176 -1.16 -13.89 -0.48
CA ILE A 176 -1.36 -13.48 0.90
C ILE A 176 -0.62 -12.16 1.15
N PRO A 177 -1.32 -11.07 1.51
CA PRO A 177 -0.64 -9.83 1.85
C PRO A 177 -0.04 -9.90 3.26
N ILE A 178 1.26 -9.58 3.39
CA ILE A 178 1.87 -9.21 4.67
C ILE A 178 1.57 -7.73 4.87
N PHE A 179 0.48 -7.46 5.58
CA PHE A 179 0.01 -6.10 5.80
C PHE A 179 0.72 -5.45 6.98
N ILE A 180 1.46 -4.37 6.70
CA ILE A 180 2.11 -3.56 7.74
C ILE A 180 1.11 -2.48 8.16
N ASP A 181 0.49 -2.70 9.32
CA ASP A 181 -0.50 -1.76 9.85
C ASP A 181 0.17 -0.46 10.31
N THR A 182 -0.35 0.64 9.85
CA THR A 182 0.05 2.00 10.19
C THR A 182 -1.16 2.81 10.66
N ASP A 183 -2.03 2.19 11.45
CA ASP A 183 -3.31 2.74 11.86
C ASP A 183 -4.26 2.94 10.66
N CYS A 184 -4.28 2.00 9.73
CA CYS A 184 -5.08 2.09 8.52
C CYS A 184 -6.55 1.76 8.79
N LEU A 185 -7.45 2.57 8.22
CA LEU A 185 -8.87 2.22 8.15
C LEU A 185 -9.07 1.12 7.10
N LEU A 186 -9.17 -0.13 7.55
CA LEU A 186 -9.47 -1.28 6.70
C LEU A 186 -10.98 -1.36 6.37
N PRO A 187 -11.35 -1.99 5.23
CA PRO A 187 -12.74 -2.09 4.83
C PRO A 187 -13.53 -3.05 5.73
N PHE A 188 -14.79 -2.74 5.92
CA PHE A 188 -15.77 -3.58 6.63
C PHE A 188 -15.30 -4.16 7.97
N PRO A 189 -14.76 -3.33 8.90
CA PRO A 189 -14.12 -3.83 10.14
C PRO A 189 -15.07 -4.61 11.05
N ASN A 190 -16.39 -4.43 10.90
CA ASN A 190 -17.41 -5.15 11.68
C ASN A 190 -17.78 -6.52 11.06
N HIS A 191 -17.38 -6.79 9.83
CA HIS A 191 -17.68 -8.03 9.10
C HIS A 191 -16.45 -8.90 8.89
N ILE A 192 -15.27 -8.27 8.84
CA ILE A 192 -14.00 -8.94 8.64
C ILE A 192 -13.15 -8.78 9.91
N GLY A 193 -12.82 -9.88 10.54
CA GLY A 193 -11.99 -9.90 11.75
C GLY A 193 -10.49 -9.72 11.43
N TRP A 194 -10.11 -8.56 10.91
CA TRP A 194 -8.73 -8.26 10.44
C TRP A 194 -7.60 -8.57 11.42
N LYS A 195 -7.90 -8.73 12.70
CA LYS A 195 -6.92 -9.09 13.72
C LYS A 195 -6.67 -10.61 13.82
N ASN A 196 -7.53 -11.40 13.21
CA ASN A 196 -7.54 -12.86 13.33
C ASN A 196 -7.10 -13.57 12.04
N HIS A 197 -6.62 -12.80 11.05
CA HIS A 197 -6.21 -13.30 9.73
C HIS A 197 -4.79 -12.89 9.39
#